data_0296faffbaaf4e07598ce97eebf6a13a
#
_entry.id   0296faffbaaf4e07598ce97eebf6a13a
#
_cell.length_a   1.000
_cell.length_b   1.000
_cell.length_c   1.000
_cell.angle_alpha   90.00
_cell.angle_beta   90.00
_cell.angle_gamma   90.00
#
_symmetry.space_group_name_H-M   'P 1'
#
loop_
_entity.id
_entity.type
_entity.pdbx_description
1 polymer ?
#
loop_
_entity_poly.entity_id
_entity_poly.type
_entity_poly.pdbx_seq_one_letter_code
_entity_poly.pdbx_strand_id
1 'polypeptide(L)'
;PHLYVPMGKDLLEVEEAEAGFVLGVPKAEGLHRGMVLWQGEKPESEAVPFARLPDPNVPVALHPKGRTDEARLGEALRKLLEEDPSLKIERQEETGELLLWGHGELHLTTAKERLQDYGVEVEFSVPKVPYRETIKKVAEGQGKYKKQTGGHGQYGDVWLRLEPASEYGFE
;
A
#
# COMPACT_ATOMS: atom_id res chain seq x y z
N PRO A 1 3.10 -29.77 5.46
CA PRO A 1 3.76 -28.64 6.11
C PRO A 1 4.56 -29.14 7.29
N HIS A 2 5.79 -28.61 7.48
CA HIS A 2 6.60 -28.95 8.64
C HIS A 2 6.19 -28.03 9.80
N LEU A 3 6.19 -28.56 11.02
CA LEU A 3 5.90 -27.80 12.24
C LEU A 3 7.20 -27.57 13.01
N TYR A 4 7.40 -26.40 13.54
CA TYR A 4 8.58 -26.04 14.31
C TYR A 4 8.21 -25.39 15.64
N VAL A 5 8.88 -25.79 16.70
CA VAL A 5 8.82 -25.12 18.01
C VAL A 5 10.02 -24.18 18.11
N PRO A 6 9.82 -22.84 18.24
CA PRO A 6 10.92 -21.91 18.41
C PRO A 6 11.56 -22.04 19.79
N MET A 7 12.87 -22.24 19.81
CA MET A 7 13.70 -22.35 21.02
C MET A 7 14.83 -21.30 20.96
N GLY A 8 14.54 -20.07 21.34
CA GLY A 8 15.44 -18.94 21.18
C GLY A 8 15.70 -18.63 19.71
N LYS A 9 16.91 -18.87 19.21
CA LYS A 9 17.28 -18.68 17.79
C LYS A 9 17.07 -19.94 16.94
N ASP A 10 16.89 -21.08 17.58
CA ASP A 10 16.76 -22.36 16.91
C ASP A 10 15.30 -22.76 16.72
N LEU A 11 15.04 -23.52 15.67
CA LEU A 11 13.73 -24.07 15.35
C LEU A 11 13.84 -25.59 15.43
N LEU A 12 13.12 -26.19 16.37
CA LEU A 12 13.04 -27.64 16.51
C LEU A 12 11.86 -28.18 15.71
N GLU A 13 12.12 -29.03 14.74
CA GLU A 13 11.08 -29.71 13.97
C GLU A 13 10.34 -30.72 14.83
N VAL A 14 9.00 -30.68 14.76
CA VAL A 14 8.11 -31.58 15.48
C VAL A 14 7.08 -32.18 14.53
N GLU A 15 6.69 -33.43 14.74
CA GLU A 15 5.67 -34.10 13.95
C GLU A 15 4.25 -33.69 14.40
N GLU A 16 4.07 -33.51 15.69
CA GLU A 16 2.82 -33.17 16.34
C GLU A 16 3.05 -32.07 17.38
N ALA A 17 2.02 -31.29 17.63
CA ALA A 17 2.04 -30.27 18.66
C ALA A 17 0.76 -30.31 19.50
N GLU A 18 0.93 -30.25 20.82
CA GLU A 18 -0.18 -30.22 21.77
C GLU A 18 -0.75 -28.81 21.90
N ALA A 19 -1.97 -28.72 22.44
CA ALA A 19 -2.62 -27.45 22.75
C ALA A 19 -1.77 -26.59 23.70
N GLY A 20 -1.62 -25.31 23.39
CA GLY A 20 -0.82 -24.36 24.15
C GLY A 20 0.60 -24.11 23.60
N PHE A 21 1.05 -24.85 22.61
CA PHE A 21 2.33 -24.61 21.96
C PHE A 21 2.25 -23.42 20.99
N VAL A 22 3.36 -22.65 20.92
CA VAL A 22 3.60 -21.67 19.86
C VAL A 22 4.42 -22.34 18.77
N LEU A 23 3.91 -22.31 17.54
CA LEU A 23 4.51 -23.02 16.42
C LEU A 23 4.88 -22.10 15.28
N GLY A 24 5.99 -22.41 14.59
CA GLY A 24 6.34 -21.90 13.28
C GLY A 24 5.85 -22.86 12.19
N VAL A 25 5.14 -22.33 11.20
CA VAL A 25 4.67 -23.08 10.04
C VAL A 25 5.20 -22.40 8.78
N PRO A 26 6.41 -22.75 8.30
CA PRO A 26 7.00 -22.11 7.13
C PRO A 26 6.29 -22.54 5.85
N LYS A 27 6.35 -21.67 4.84
CA LYS A 27 5.81 -21.92 3.49
C LYS A 27 4.31 -22.30 3.47
N ALA A 28 3.54 -21.79 4.42
CA ALA A 28 2.11 -22.00 4.47
C ALA A 28 1.40 -20.90 3.68
N GLU A 29 1.33 -21.07 2.35
CA GLU A 29 0.62 -20.14 1.49
C GLU A 29 -0.86 -20.07 1.87
N GLY A 30 -1.40 -18.85 1.94
CA GLY A 30 -2.79 -18.61 2.31
C GLY A 30 -3.07 -18.49 3.80
N LEU A 31 -2.09 -18.71 4.68
CA LEU A 31 -2.23 -18.39 6.09
C LEU A 31 -2.03 -16.89 6.32
N HIS A 32 -2.97 -16.29 7.03
CA HIS A 32 -2.89 -14.89 7.44
C HIS A 32 -3.31 -14.72 8.90
N ARG A 33 -2.93 -13.61 9.48
CA ARG A 33 -3.22 -13.26 10.87
C ARG A 33 -4.72 -13.31 11.13
N GLY A 34 -5.11 -13.90 12.25
CA GLY A 34 -6.51 -14.08 12.65
C GLY A 34 -7.18 -15.34 12.12
N MET A 35 -6.51 -16.13 11.28
CA MET A 35 -7.02 -17.44 10.90
C MET A 35 -6.92 -18.44 12.05
N VAL A 36 -7.92 -19.30 12.16
CA VAL A 36 -7.92 -20.44 13.05
C VAL A 36 -7.69 -21.69 12.23
N LEU A 37 -6.70 -22.48 12.65
CA LEU A 37 -6.38 -23.77 12.03
C LEU A 37 -6.98 -24.87 12.90
N TRP A 38 -7.52 -25.90 12.27
CA TRP A 38 -8.06 -27.06 12.96
C TRP A 38 -7.75 -28.35 12.20
N GLN A 39 -7.75 -29.45 12.91
CA GLN A 39 -7.65 -30.78 12.34
C GLN A 39 -8.97 -31.51 12.57
N GLY A 40 -9.49 -32.21 11.54
CA GLY A 40 -10.77 -32.93 11.62
C GLY A 40 -11.98 -32.03 11.36
N GLU A 41 -13.04 -32.17 12.14
CA GLU A 41 -14.27 -31.39 11.98
C GLU A 41 -14.06 -29.94 12.38
N LYS A 42 -14.72 -29.02 11.64
CA LYS A 42 -14.66 -27.58 11.92
C LYS A 42 -15.21 -27.32 13.33
N PRO A 43 -14.46 -26.59 14.21
CA PRO A 43 -14.95 -26.25 15.52
C PRO A 43 -16.20 -25.37 15.45
N GLU A 44 -17.15 -25.60 16.37
CA GLU A 44 -18.40 -24.81 16.45
C GLU A 44 -18.13 -23.33 16.82
N SER A 45 -17.04 -23.08 17.56
CA SER A 45 -16.66 -21.71 17.90
C SER A 45 -16.03 -21.00 16.70
N GLU A 46 -16.60 -19.90 16.29
CA GLU A 46 -15.96 -19.00 15.33
C GLU A 46 -14.65 -18.46 15.89
N ALA A 47 -13.75 -18.07 14.96
CA ALA A 47 -12.49 -17.43 15.32
C ALA A 47 -12.71 -16.26 16.29
N VAL A 48 -11.84 -16.14 17.29
CA VAL A 48 -11.87 -14.99 18.21
C VAL A 48 -11.79 -13.70 17.36
N PRO A 49 -12.80 -12.82 17.48
CA PRO A 49 -12.82 -11.61 16.66
C PRO A 49 -11.56 -10.77 16.97
N PHE A 50 -10.88 -10.37 15.93
CA PHE A 50 -9.72 -9.48 16.06
C PHE A 50 -10.20 -8.11 16.56
N ALA A 51 -9.54 -7.57 17.58
CA ALA A 51 -9.79 -6.20 18.00
C ALA A 51 -9.53 -5.25 16.81
N ARG A 52 -10.46 -4.32 16.56
CA ARG A 52 -10.26 -3.30 15.53
C ARG A 52 -9.06 -2.43 15.91
N LEU A 53 -8.04 -2.44 15.07
CA LEU A 53 -6.91 -1.54 15.23
C LEU A 53 -7.34 -0.11 14.87
N PRO A 54 -6.81 0.92 15.56
CA PRO A 54 -7.03 2.30 15.14
C PRO A 54 -6.44 2.53 13.74
N ASP A 55 -7.04 3.45 12.99
CA ASP A 55 -6.52 3.81 11.68
C ASP A 55 -5.21 4.62 11.84
N PRO A 56 -4.15 4.35 11.06
CA PRO A 56 -2.91 5.10 11.10
C PRO A 56 -3.14 6.52 10.55
N ASN A 57 -2.49 7.52 11.17
CA ASN A 57 -2.75 8.93 10.92
C ASN A 57 -1.50 9.75 10.52
N VAL A 58 -0.33 9.14 10.47
CA VAL A 58 0.92 9.80 10.06
C VAL A 58 1.39 9.24 8.73
N PRO A 59 1.32 9.99 7.62
CA PRO A 59 1.80 9.55 6.33
C PRO A 59 3.25 9.96 6.09
N VAL A 60 3.98 9.11 5.35
CA VAL A 60 5.24 9.45 4.69
C VAL A 60 5.20 9.03 3.24
N ALA A 61 5.81 9.83 2.35
CA ALA A 61 6.01 9.43 0.97
C ALA A 61 7.24 8.53 0.87
N LEU A 62 7.09 7.43 0.15
CA LEU A 62 8.02 6.31 0.04
C LEU A 62 8.77 6.39 -1.29
N HIS A 63 10.10 6.48 -1.24
CA HIS A 63 10.94 6.56 -2.42
C HIS A 63 11.97 5.44 -2.40
N PRO A 64 11.91 4.46 -3.34
CA PRO A 64 12.97 3.47 -3.47
C PRO A 64 14.27 4.15 -3.93
N LYS A 65 15.42 3.72 -3.38
CA LYS A 65 16.71 4.33 -3.72
C LYS A 65 17.23 3.94 -5.11
N GLY A 66 16.84 2.78 -5.59
CA GLY A 66 17.32 2.26 -6.86
C GLY A 66 16.26 1.47 -7.63
N ARG A 67 16.57 1.18 -8.91
CA ARG A 67 15.66 0.38 -9.78
C ARG A 67 15.42 -1.04 -9.26
N THR A 68 16.42 -1.62 -8.60
CA THR A 68 16.28 -2.94 -7.96
C THR A 68 15.31 -2.89 -6.79
N ASP A 69 15.39 -1.82 -5.99
CA ASP A 69 14.49 -1.60 -4.86
C ASP A 69 13.06 -1.36 -5.34
N GLU A 70 12.88 -0.58 -6.41
CA GLU A 70 11.56 -0.35 -7.03
C GLU A 70 10.91 -1.66 -7.48
N ALA A 71 11.68 -2.56 -8.12
CA ALA A 71 11.17 -3.85 -8.59
C ALA A 71 10.73 -4.79 -7.44
N ARG A 72 11.38 -4.70 -6.27
CA ARG A 72 11.12 -5.55 -5.09
C ARG A 72 10.16 -4.92 -4.09
N LEU A 73 9.94 -3.61 -4.19
CA LEU A 73 9.17 -2.84 -3.21
C LEU A 73 7.77 -3.41 -2.99
N GLY A 74 7.07 -3.80 -4.05
CA GLY A 74 5.71 -4.35 -3.94
C GLY A 74 5.63 -5.61 -3.09
N GLU A 75 6.57 -6.55 -3.24
CA GLU A 75 6.61 -7.76 -2.45
C GLU A 75 7.01 -7.47 -0.98
N ALA A 76 7.99 -6.60 -0.77
CA ALA A 76 8.42 -6.20 0.57
C ALA A 76 7.28 -5.50 1.35
N LEU A 77 6.54 -4.61 0.68
CA LEU A 77 5.38 -3.95 1.28
C LEU A 77 4.26 -4.93 1.61
N ARG A 78 4.01 -5.92 0.78
CA ARG A 78 3.03 -6.97 1.09
C ARG A 78 3.40 -7.73 2.36
N LYS A 79 4.67 -8.16 2.50
CA LYS A 79 5.18 -8.81 3.71
C LYS A 79 5.04 -7.91 4.93
N LEU A 80 5.41 -6.65 4.79
CA LEU A 80 5.32 -5.66 5.88
C LEU A 80 3.89 -5.51 6.39
N LEU A 81 2.89 -5.43 5.49
CA LEU A 81 1.48 -5.33 5.87
C LEU A 81 0.90 -6.63 6.46
N GLU A 82 1.42 -7.79 6.05
CA GLU A 82 1.06 -9.07 6.66
C GLU A 82 1.58 -9.18 8.09
N GLU A 83 2.79 -8.67 8.36
CA GLU A 83 3.38 -8.63 9.70
C GLU A 83 2.75 -7.55 10.59
N ASP A 84 2.47 -6.38 10.03
CA ASP A 84 1.89 -5.25 10.76
C ASP A 84 0.64 -4.69 10.07
N PRO A 85 -0.54 -5.18 10.43
CA PRO A 85 -1.81 -4.71 9.86
C PRO A 85 -2.24 -3.33 10.35
N SER A 86 -1.48 -2.69 11.25
CA SER A 86 -1.71 -1.30 11.68
C SER A 86 -1.08 -0.27 10.74
N LEU A 87 -0.26 -0.72 9.79
CA LEU A 87 0.22 0.09 8.68
C LEU A 87 -0.79 0.10 7.53
N LYS A 88 -0.81 1.19 6.76
CA LYS A 88 -1.62 1.29 5.54
C LYS A 88 -0.74 1.83 4.40
N ILE A 89 -0.96 1.33 3.20
CA ILE A 89 -0.35 1.84 1.98
C ILE A 89 -1.43 2.43 1.10
N GLU A 90 -1.13 3.58 0.52
CA GLU A 90 -2.03 4.30 -0.36
C GLU A 90 -1.24 4.95 -1.49
N ARG A 91 -1.74 4.83 -2.72
CA ARG A 91 -1.20 5.60 -3.83
C ARG A 91 -2.05 6.83 -4.05
N GLN A 92 -1.45 7.99 -3.85
CA GLN A 92 -2.14 9.26 -4.04
C GLN A 92 -2.23 9.58 -5.54
N GLU A 93 -3.44 9.63 -6.08
CA GLU A 93 -3.68 9.79 -7.51
C GLU A 93 -3.18 11.14 -8.04
N GLU A 94 -3.41 12.22 -7.30
CA GLU A 94 -3.07 13.59 -7.72
C GLU A 94 -1.55 13.83 -7.77
N THR A 95 -0.80 13.30 -6.81
CA THR A 95 0.67 13.51 -6.73
C THR A 95 1.46 12.34 -7.31
N GLY A 96 0.82 11.18 -7.51
CA GLY A 96 1.44 9.93 -7.94
C GLY A 96 2.32 9.27 -6.88
N GLU A 97 2.38 9.84 -5.68
CA GLU A 97 3.23 9.33 -4.59
C GLU A 97 2.65 8.07 -3.95
N LEU A 98 3.54 7.19 -3.52
CA LEU A 98 3.21 6.04 -2.69
C LEU A 98 3.39 6.44 -1.23
N LEU A 99 2.30 6.40 -0.47
CA LEU A 99 2.26 6.80 0.94
C LEU A 99 2.22 5.57 1.83
N LEU A 100 3.07 5.58 2.86
CA LEU A 100 3.00 4.66 3.98
C LEU A 100 2.45 5.41 5.19
N TRP A 101 1.37 4.91 5.76
CA TRP A 101 0.71 5.46 6.94
C TRP A 101 1.05 4.63 8.16
N GLY A 102 1.42 5.28 9.23
CA GLY A 102 1.70 4.70 10.55
C GLY A 102 1.11 5.51 11.70
N HIS A 103 1.33 5.06 12.93
CA HIS A 103 0.84 5.73 14.13
C HIS A 103 1.79 6.80 14.68
N GLY A 104 2.99 6.91 14.12
CA GLY A 104 3.99 7.89 14.56
C GLY A 104 5.36 7.64 13.96
N GLU A 105 6.30 8.51 14.27
CA GLU A 105 7.65 8.48 13.70
C GLU A 105 8.40 7.18 14.02
N LEU A 106 8.34 6.70 15.26
CA LEU A 106 9.00 5.45 15.66
C LEU A 106 8.43 4.25 14.91
N HIS A 107 7.11 4.19 14.74
CA HIS A 107 6.45 3.13 13.99
C HIS A 107 6.92 3.10 12.52
N LEU A 108 6.98 4.26 11.88
CA LEU A 108 7.46 4.40 10.51
C LEU A 108 8.96 4.08 10.38
N THR A 109 9.78 4.46 11.39
CA THR A 109 11.20 4.10 11.42
C THR A 109 11.37 2.59 11.49
N THR A 110 10.63 1.90 12.35
CA THR A 110 10.64 0.43 12.43
C THR A 110 10.19 -0.21 11.13
N ALA A 111 9.16 0.33 10.48
CA ALA A 111 8.71 -0.13 9.16
C ALA A 111 9.80 0.01 8.09
N LYS A 112 10.57 1.11 8.12
CA LYS A 112 11.72 1.31 7.25
C LYS A 112 12.84 0.30 7.48
N GLU A 113 13.18 0.01 8.73
CA GLU A 113 14.16 -1.02 9.10
C GLU A 113 13.73 -2.40 8.61
N ARG A 114 12.44 -2.75 8.74
CA ARG A 114 11.89 -3.99 8.20
C ARG A 114 12.00 -4.10 6.68
N LEU A 115 11.76 -3.01 5.95
CA LEU A 115 11.97 -3.01 4.50
C LEU A 115 13.44 -3.25 4.13
N GLN A 116 14.39 -2.73 4.91
CA GLN A 116 15.82 -3.03 4.74
C GLN A 116 16.14 -4.51 4.99
N ASP A 117 15.54 -5.12 6.02
CA ASP A 117 15.68 -6.55 6.30
C ASP A 117 15.16 -7.42 5.12
N TYR A 118 14.15 -6.93 4.38
CA TYR A 118 13.66 -7.57 3.15
C TYR A 118 14.51 -7.25 1.91
N GLY A 119 15.62 -6.53 2.09
CA GLY A 119 16.55 -6.17 1.01
C GLY A 119 16.04 -5.06 0.11
N VAL A 120 15.24 -4.14 0.63
CA VAL A 120 14.73 -2.95 -0.09
C VAL A 120 15.11 -1.69 0.68
N GLU A 121 15.90 -0.83 0.05
CA GLU A 121 16.25 0.48 0.59
C GLU A 121 15.28 1.57 0.12
N VAL A 122 14.73 2.30 1.09
CA VAL A 122 13.79 3.39 0.85
C VAL A 122 14.19 4.67 1.58
N GLU A 123 13.81 5.80 1.01
CA GLU A 123 13.83 7.10 1.66
C GLU A 123 12.41 7.56 1.95
N PHE A 124 12.22 8.19 3.10
CA PHE A 124 10.97 8.81 3.48
C PHE A 124 11.05 10.32 3.32
N SER A 125 10.00 10.91 2.80
CA SER A 125 9.83 12.36 2.73
C SER A 125 8.44 12.78 3.19
N VAL A 126 8.28 14.07 3.44
CA VAL A 126 6.94 14.63 3.70
C VAL A 126 6.12 14.53 2.43
N PRO A 127 4.88 13.99 2.48
CA PRO A 127 4.02 13.91 1.32
C PRO A 127 3.69 15.27 0.73
N LYS A 128 3.55 15.33 -0.58
CA LYS A 128 3.07 16.54 -1.25
C LYS A 128 1.59 16.76 -0.95
N VAL A 129 1.23 18.01 -0.72
CA VAL A 129 -0.17 18.38 -0.55
C VAL A 129 -0.85 18.40 -1.92
N PRO A 130 -1.93 17.61 -2.13
CA PRO A 130 -2.67 17.61 -3.39
C PRO A 130 -3.51 18.89 -3.51
N TYR A 131 -2.94 19.91 -4.15
CA TYR A 131 -3.69 21.12 -4.43
C TYR A 131 -4.63 20.89 -5.61
N ARG A 132 -5.88 21.33 -5.45
CA ARG A 132 -6.87 21.36 -6.52
C ARG A 132 -7.16 22.80 -6.90
N GLU A 133 -7.19 23.06 -8.19
CA GLU A 133 -7.54 24.36 -8.74
C GLU A 133 -9.04 24.42 -9.03
N THR A 134 -9.60 25.60 -8.87
CA THR A 134 -11.00 25.88 -9.23
C THR A 134 -11.11 27.27 -9.84
N ILE A 135 -12.12 27.48 -10.67
CA ILE A 135 -12.45 28.79 -11.23
C ILE A 135 -13.53 29.48 -10.38
N LYS A 136 -13.42 30.78 -10.25
CA LYS A 136 -14.42 31.63 -9.51
C LYS A 136 -15.31 32.44 -10.43
N LYS A 137 -14.99 32.51 -11.71
CA LYS A 137 -15.71 33.29 -12.72
C LYS A 137 -15.84 32.47 -14.00
N VAL A 138 -16.89 32.77 -14.77
CA VAL A 138 -17.03 32.21 -16.11
C VAL A 138 -15.88 32.70 -16.98
N ALA A 139 -15.28 31.77 -17.72
CA ALA A 139 -14.20 32.02 -18.65
C ALA A 139 -14.45 31.28 -19.98
N GLU A 140 -14.17 31.97 -21.08
CA GLU A 140 -14.25 31.38 -22.41
C GLU A 140 -12.88 31.40 -23.07
N GLY A 141 -12.56 30.37 -23.80
CA GLY A 141 -11.27 30.25 -24.49
C GLY A 141 -11.33 29.40 -25.75
N GLN A 142 -10.56 29.77 -26.74
CA GLN A 142 -10.37 29.01 -27.97
C GLN A 142 -9.03 28.27 -27.91
N GLY A 143 -9.05 26.96 -28.06
CA GLY A 143 -7.88 26.14 -28.28
C GLY A 143 -7.78 25.75 -29.75
N LYS A 144 -6.73 26.20 -30.42
CA LYS A 144 -6.46 25.87 -31.83
C LYS A 144 -5.16 25.10 -31.96
N TYR A 145 -5.26 23.87 -32.47
CA TYR A 145 -4.11 23.02 -32.74
C TYR A 145 -3.97 22.78 -34.23
N LYS A 146 -2.82 23.17 -34.80
CA LYS A 146 -2.48 22.91 -36.19
C LYS A 146 -1.05 22.38 -36.26
N LYS A 147 -0.90 21.13 -36.68
CA LYS A 147 0.41 20.52 -36.90
C LYS A 147 0.45 19.87 -38.27
N GLN A 148 1.41 20.25 -39.08
CA GLN A 148 1.63 19.70 -40.41
C GLN A 148 3.11 19.33 -40.52
N THR A 149 3.39 18.04 -40.45
CA THR A 149 4.74 17.47 -40.64
C THR A 149 4.62 16.31 -41.63
N GLY A 150 4.70 16.65 -42.94
CA GLY A 150 4.74 15.66 -44.04
C GLY A 150 3.46 14.77 -44.13
N GLY A 151 2.70 14.91 -45.18
CA GLY A 151 1.57 14.02 -45.50
C GLY A 151 0.24 14.46 -44.86
N HIS A 152 -0.20 13.82 -43.81
CA HIS A 152 -1.49 14.12 -43.14
C HIS A 152 -1.29 15.16 -42.03
N GLY A 153 -1.99 16.31 -42.17
CA GLY A 153 -2.02 17.35 -41.14
C GLY A 153 -3.02 17.03 -40.02
N GLN A 154 -2.68 17.44 -38.80
CA GLN A 154 -3.61 17.40 -37.68
C GLN A 154 -4.15 18.82 -37.42
N TYR A 155 -5.47 18.91 -37.32
CA TYR A 155 -6.16 20.17 -37.06
C TYR A 155 -7.27 19.95 -36.04
N GLY A 156 -7.31 20.82 -35.01
CA GLY A 156 -8.39 20.90 -34.05
C GLY A 156 -8.63 22.36 -33.67
N ASP A 157 -9.89 22.75 -33.60
CA ASP A 157 -10.31 24.09 -33.18
C ASP A 157 -11.48 23.91 -32.23
N VAL A 158 -11.30 24.26 -30.96
CA VAL A 158 -12.28 24.02 -29.91
C VAL A 158 -12.50 25.31 -29.14
N TRP A 159 -13.74 25.68 -28.96
CA TRP A 159 -14.16 26.70 -28.02
C TRP A 159 -14.68 26.07 -26.76
N LEU A 160 -14.13 26.50 -25.62
CA LEU A 160 -14.53 26.01 -24.30
C LEU A 160 -15.07 27.20 -23.48
N ARG A 161 -16.17 26.96 -22.80
CA ARG A 161 -16.71 27.83 -21.76
C ARG A 161 -16.66 27.06 -20.44
N LEU A 162 -15.98 27.63 -19.46
CA LEU A 162 -15.84 27.09 -18.12
C LEU A 162 -16.67 27.92 -17.15
N GLU A 163 -17.49 27.24 -16.35
CA GLU A 163 -18.34 27.88 -15.33
C GLU A 163 -18.04 27.28 -13.95
N PRO A 164 -18.13 28.11 -12.88
CA PRO A 164 -18.06 27.57 -11.52
C PRO A 164 -19.21 26.59 -11.27
N ALA A 165 -18.93 25.36 -10.83
CA ALA A 165 -19.91 24.36 -10.49
C ALA A 165 -19.57 23.69 -9.15
N SER A 166 -20.58 23.17 -8.44
CA SER A 166 -20.37 22.40 -7.20
C SER A 166 -19.80 21.00 -7.47
N GLU A 167 -20.10 20.46 -8.64
CA GLU A 167 -19.62 19.17 -9.13
C GLU A 167 -19.08 19.30 -10.55
N TYR A 168 -18.13 18.44 -10.91
CA TYR A 168 -17.61 18.38 -12.26
C TYR A 168 -18.71 17.86 -13.21
N GLY A 169 -18.98 18.60 -14.25
CA GLY A 169 -19.90 18.24 -15.32
C GLY A 169 -19.39 18.71 -16.68
N PHE A 170 -19.80 18.03 -17.73
CA PHE A 170 -19.55 18.39 -19.13
C PHE A 170 -20.87 18.35 -19.89
N GLU A 171 -21.23 19.46 -20.56
CA GLU A 171 -22.40 19.59 -21.42
C GLU A 171 -22.00 19.80 -22.88
#